data_43230bfe49eb4a9f7ca28d291f4551fd
#
_entry.id   43230bfe49eb4a9f7ca28d291f4551fd
#
_cell.length_a   1.000
_cell.length_b   1.000
_cell.length_c   1.000
_cell.angle_alpha   90.00
_cell.angle_beta   90.00
_cell.angle_gamma   90.00
#
_symmetry.space_group_name_H-M   'P 1'
#
loop_
_entity.id
_entity.type
_entity.pdbx_description
1 polymer ?
#
loop_
_entity_poly.entity_id
_entity_poly.type
_entity_poly.pdbx_seq_one_letter_code
_entity_poly.pdbx_strand_id
1 'polypeptide(L)'
;MICDQPPANGGDDQGMTPPEFLLTSLGTCAGFYAAQYLKTRNLPSAGLEVVVRAEKATQPARVGQFRIEVIVPNLDPQHEAGVLRSVKACLIHNTLLHAPSIETVVRTHVEALAR
;
A
#
# COMPACT_ATOMS: atom_id res chain seq x y z
N MET A 1 1.99 16.33 6.64
CA MET A 1 1.05 15.19 6.53
C MET A 1 0.28 15.08 7.84
N ILE A 2 -1.04 14.90 7.75
CA ILE A 2 -1.90 14.80 8.92
C ILE A 2 -2.39 13.37 9.06
N CYS A 3 -2.14 12.79 10.24
CA CYS A 3 -2.65 11.48 10.62
C CYS A 3 -3.56 11.66 11.81
N ASP A 4 -4.74 11.08 11.78
CA ASP A 4 -5.71 11.22 12.85
C ASP A 4 -6.59 9.98 12.94
N GLN A 5 -7.40 9.92 13.98
CA GLN A 5 -8.41 8.89 14.20
C GLN A 5 -9.79 9.49 14.06
N PRO A 6 -10.82 8.68 13.78
CA PRO A 6 -12.20 9.18 13.85
C PRO A 6 -12.60 9.45 15.31
N PRO A 7 -13.65 10.26 15.53
CA PRO A 7 -14.10 10.58 16.90
C PRO A 7 -14.37 9.36 17.77
N ALA A 8 -14.86 8.28 17.18
CA ALA A 8 -15.11 7.03 17.91
C ALA A 8 -13.85 6.45 18.57
N ASN A 9 -12.68 6.78 18.05
CA ASN A 9 -11.39 6.33 18.57
C ASN A 9 -10.59 7.46 19.22
N GLY A 10 -11.24 8.56 19.54
CA GLY A 10 -10.61 9.68 20.27
C GLY A 10 -9.93 10.71 19.39
N GLY A 11 -10.13 10.68 18.09
CA GLY A 11 -9.58 11.68 17.18
C GLY A 11 -10.61 12.69 16.73
N ASP A 12 -10.20 13.55 15.79
CA ASP A 12 -11.01 14.63 15.23
C ASP A 12 -11.29 14.46 13.73
N ASP A 13 -10.95 13.32 13.17
CA ASP A 13 -11.16 12.99 11.76
C ASP A 13 -10.52 14.01 10.80
N GLN A 14 -9.34 14.50 11.14
CA GLN A 14 -8.62 15.51 10.37
C GLN A 14 -7.61 14.93 9.38
N GLY A 15 -7.48 13.62 9.30
CA GLY A 15 -6.54 12.97 8.40
C GLY A 15 -6.78 11.49 8.32
N MET A 16 -5.93 10.82 7.52
CA MET A 16 -6.01 9.37 7.38
C MET A 16 -5.54 8.66 8.64
N THR A 17 -6.13 7.51 8.91
CA THR A 17 -5.69 6.63 9.99
C THR A 17 -4.42 5.87 9.58
N PRO A 18 -3.64 5.34 10.54
CA PRO A 18 -2.48 4.52 10.21
C PRO A 18 -2.76 3.37 9.23
N PRO A 19 -3.83 2.57 9.38
CA PRO A 19 -4.15 1.54 8.39
C PRO A 19 -4.41 2.10 7.00
N GLU A 20 -5.04 3.28 6.89
CA GLU A 20 -5.29 3.91 5.60
C GLU A 20 -4.00 4.36 4.92
N PHE A 21 -2.99 4.81 5.67
CA PHE A 21 -1.67 5.10 5.11
C PHE A 21 -1.01 3.84 4.55
N LEU A 22 -1.17 2.73 5.22
CA LEU A 22 -0.63 1.45 4.75
C LEU A 22 -1.31 1.01 3.46
N LEU A 23 -2.65 1.14 3.38
CA LEU A 23 -3.41 0.87 2.15
C LEU A 23 -2.95 1.77 1.01
N THR A 24 -2.76 3.06 1.28
CA THR A 24 -2.31 4.04 0.29
C THR A 24 -0.92 3.68 -0.23
N SER A 25 -0.01 3.32 0.65
CA SER A 25 1.34 2.91 0.28
C SER A 25 1.31 1.69 -0.64
N LEU A 26 0.55 0.68 -0.28
CA LEU A 26 0.42 -0.54 -1.08
C LEU A 26 -0.22 -0.28 -2.44
N GLY A 27 -1.28 0.54 -2.46
CA GLY A 27 -1.99 0.88 -3.70
C GLY A 27 -1.18 1.74 -4.65
N THR A 28 -0.50 2.76 -4.17
CA THR A 28 0.34 3.63 -5.01
C THR A 28 1.53 2.88 -5.57
N CYS A 29 2.13 2.00 -4.79
CA CYS A 29 3.23 1.16 -5.26
C CYS A 29 2.75 0.21 -6.38
N ALA A 30 1.61 -0.44 -6.19
CA ALA A 30 1.01 -1.31 -7.20
C ALA A 30 0.70 -0.54 -8.50
N GLY A 31 0.12 0.64 -8.35
CA GLY A 31 -0.22 1.51 -9.49
C GLY A 31 1.02 1.94 -10.28
N PHE A 32 2.10 2.29 -9.58
CA PHE A 32 3.36 2.64 -10.22
C PHE A 32 3.89 1.49 -11.09
N TYR A 33 3.93 0.29 -10.55
CA TYR A 33 4.44 -0.86 -11.30
C TYR A 33 3.54 -1.27 -12.45
N ALA A 34 2.22 -1.19 -12.26
CA ALA A 34 1.28 -1.46 -13.35
C ALA A 34 1.44 -0.45 -14.49
N ALA A 35 1.52 0.84 -14.15
CA ALA A 35 1.70 1.90 -15.15
C ALA A 35 3.04 1.73 -15.90
N GLN A 36 4.09 1.36 -15.21
CA GLN A 36 5.39 1.14 -15.84
C GLN A 36 5.37 -0.04 -16.81
N TYR A 37 4.71 -1.13 -16.45
CA TYR A 37 4.53 -2.26 -17.37
C TYR A 37 3.86 -1.80 -18.66
N LEU A 38 2.78 -1.04 -18.56
CA LEU A 38 2.05 -0.56 -19.73
C LEU A 38 2.91 0.39 -20.56
N LYS A 39 3.60 1.32 -19.90
CA LYS A 39 4.42 2.31 -20.58
C LYS A 39 5.56 1.68 -21.38
N THR A 40 6.28 0.72 -20.82
CA THR A 40 7.40 0.08 -21.48
C THR A 40 7.00 -0.75 -22.69
N ARG A 41 5.74 -1.11 -22.79
CA ARG A 41 5.18 -1.90 -23.91
C ARG A 41 4.31 -1.09 -24.83
N ASN A 42 4.27 0.24 -24.65
CA ASN A 42 3.45 1.15 -25.43
C ASN A 42 1.96 0.78 -25.40
N LEU A 43 1.49 0.32 -24.24
CA LEU A 43 0.09 -0.03 -24.04
C LEU A 43 -0.64 1.15 -23.38
N PRO A 44 -1.94 1.35 -23.72
CA PRO A 44 -2.71 2.43 -23.13
C PRO A 44 -2.86 2.25 -21.61
N SER A 45 -2.72 3.34 -20.86
CA SER A 45 -2.95 3.36 -19.42
C SER A 45 -4.16 4.19 -19.03
N ALA A 46 -4.93 4.69 -20.00
CA ALA A 46 -6.11 5.49 -19.73
C ALA A 46 -7.10 4.68 -18.90
N GLY A 47 -7.56 5.26 -17.80
CA GLY A 47 -8.50 4.60 -16.90
C GLY A 47 -7.89 3.58 -15.96
N LEU A 48 -6.56 3.47 -15.92
CA LEU A 48 -5.89 2.62 -14.93
C LEU A 48 -6.33 3.01 -13.52
N GLU A 49 -6.79 2.03 -12.76
CA GLU A 49 -7.28 2.23 -11.41
C GLU A 49 -6.77 1.11 -10.51
N VAL A 50 -6.42 1.45 -9.29
CA VAL A 50 -6.05 0.47 -8.26
C VAL A 50 -6.96 0.65 -7.07
N VAL A 51 -7.60 -0.44 -6.65
CA VAL A 51 -8.46 -0.46 -5.46
C VAL A 51 -7.81 -1.39 -4.46
N VAL A 52 -7.57 -0.91 -3.25
CA VAL A 52 -7.01 -1.72 -2.17
C VAL A 52 -8.01 -1.79 -1.03
N ARG A 53 -8.31 -3.01 -0.62
CA ARG A 53 -9.19 -3.28 0.53
C ARG A 53 -8.43 -4.07 1.57
N ALA A 54 -8.84 -3.93 2.82
CA ALA A 54 -8.23 -4.62 3.93
C ALA A 54 -9.30 -5.21 4.84
N GLU A 55 -8.97 -6.32 5.46
CA GLU A 55 -9.76 -6.92 6.52
C GLU A 55 -8.93 -6.99 7.79
N LYS A 56 -9.57 -6.67 8.92
CA LYS A 56 -8.93 -6.71 10.22
C LYS A 56 -8.95 -8.14 10.77
N ALA A 57 -7.90 -8.47 11.50
CA ALA A 57 -7.82 -9.72 12.27
C ALA A 57 -7.54 -9.39 13.73
N THR A 58 -7.76 -10.39 14.59
CA THR A 58 -7.59 -10.26 16.03
C THR A 58 -6.57 -11.27 16.54
N GLN A 59 -6.14 -11.11 17.80
CA GLN A 59 -5.23 -12.02 18.50
C GLN A 59 -3.88 -12.18 17.81
N PRO A 60 -3.12 -11.10 17.58
CA PRO A 60 -3.36 -9.71 17.98
C PRO A 60 -4.16 -8.93 16.96
N ALA A 61 -4.68 -7.78 17.35
CA ALA A 61 -5.33 -6.84 16.46
C ALA A 61 -4.34 -6.38 15.37
N ARG A 62 -4.71 -6.59 14.13
CA ARG A 62 -3.86 -6.29 12.96
C ARG A 62 -4.69 -6.23 11.71
N VAL A 63 -4.07 -5.79 10.61
CA VAL A 63 -4.63 -6.02 9.28
C VAL A 63 -4.29 -7.46 8.91
N GLY A 64 -5.29 -8.27 8.68
CA GLY A 64 -5.11 -9.71 8.40
C GLY A 64 -5.08 -10.06 6.93
N GLN A 65 -5.63 -9.21 6.07
CA GLN A 65 -5.68 -9.45 4.63
C GLN A 65 -5.72 -8.13 3.88
N PHE A 66 -5.00 -8.09 2.76
CA PHE A 66 -5.11 -7.04 1.75
C PHE A 66 -5.60 -7.66 0.45
N ARG A 67 -6.50 -6.96 -0.23
CA ARG A 67 -6.89 -7.29 -1.58
C ARG A 67 -6.57 -6.12 -2.50
N ILE A 68 -5.78 -6.36 -3.52
CA ILE A 68 -5.41 -5.36 -4.51
C ILE A 68 -6.09 -5.72 -5.82
N GLU A 69 -6.88 -4.80 -6.35
CA GLU A 69 -7.47 -4.93 -7.67
C GLU A 69 -6.84 -3.89 -8.59
N VAL A 70 -6.26 -4.35 -9.68
CA VAL A 70 -5.69 -3.50 -10.72
C VAL A 70 -6.63 -3.58 -11.91
N ILE A 71 -7.20 -2.44 -12.27
CA ILE A 71 -8.18 -2.35 -13.36
C ILE A 71 -7.53 -1.64 -14.52
N VAL A 72 -7.35 -2.35 -15.62
CA VAL A 72 -6.75 -1.79 -16.86
C VAL A 72 -7.78 -1.97 -17.97
N PRO A 73 -8.55 -0.91 -18.28
CA PRO A 73 -9.56 -0.99 -19.33
C PRO A 73 -8.95 -1.37 -20.68
N ASN A 74 -9.63 -2.27 -21.38
CA ASN A 74 -9.25 -2.71 -22.72
C ASN A 74 -7.88 -3.38 -22.83
N LEU A 75 -7.36 -3.90 -21.72
CA LEU A 75 -6.11 -4.65 -21.74
C LEU A 75 -6.31 -5.98 -22.47
N ASP A 76 -5.43 -6.29 -23.42
CA ASP A 76 -5.42 -7.61 -24.04
C ASP A 76 -5.11 -8.67 -22.99
N PRO A 77 -5.91 -9.74 -22.90
CA PRO A 77 -5.72 -10.79 -21.89
C PRO A 77 -4.32 -11.40 -21.85
N GLN A 78 -3.59 -11.40 -22.96
CA GLN A 78 -2.20 -11.91 -22.98
C GLN A 78 -1.27 -11.14 -22.04
N HIS A 79 -1.62 -9.90 -21.66
CA HIS A 79 -0.81 -9.06 -20.77
C HIS A 79 -1.19 -9.17 -19.30
N GLU A 80 -2.27 -9.86 -18.95
CA GLU A 80 -2.73 -9.94 -17.56
C GLU A 80 -1.67 -10.53 -16.63
N ALA A 81 -1.05 -11.63 -17.05
CA ALA A 81 -0.01 -12.28 -16.24
C ALA A 81 1.21 -11.37 -16.05
N GLY A 82 1.57 -10.59 -17.06
CA GLY A 82 2.70 -9.67 -16.99
C GLY A 82 2.43 -8.50 -16.03
N VAL A 83 1.23 -7.94 -16.10
CA VAL A 83 0.81 -6.88 -15.15
C VAL A 83 0.83 -7.43 -13.73
N LEU A 84 0.29 -8.62 -13.52
CA LEU A 84 0.27 -9.25 -12.20
C LEU A 84 1.68 -9.44 -11.65
N ARG A 85 2.61 -9.96 -12.46
CA ARG A 85 4.00 -10.12 -12.03
C ARG A 85 4.64 -8.79 -11.67
N SER A 86 4.40 -7.76 -12.47
CA SER A 86 4.95 -6.41 -12.19
C SER A 86 4.43 -5.85 -10.87
N VAL A 87 3.15 -5.98 -10.62
CA VAL A 87 2.54 -5.50 -9.37
C VAL A 87 3.09 -6.26 -8.17
N LYS A 88 3.27 -7.58 -8.29
CA LYS A 88 3.83 -8.41 -7.22
C LYS A 88 5.31 -8.14 -6.94
N ALA A 89 6.02 -7.53 -7.87
CA ALA A 89 7.41 -7.13 -7.66
C ALA A 89 7.56 -5.84 -6.84
N CYS A 90 6.46 -5.23 -6.45
CA CYS A 90 6.41 -4.01 -5.67
C CYS A 90 7.16 -4.16 -4.34
N LEU A 91 7.98 -3.15 -4.00
CA LEU A 91 8.76 -3.14 -2.75
C LEU A 91 7.85 -3.30 -1.52
N ILE A 92 6.73 -2.59 -1.48
CA ILE A 92 5.82 -2.64 -0.34
C ILE A 92 5.15 -4.01 -0.24
N HIS A 93 4.72 -4.57 -1.36
CA HIS A 93 4.14 -5.91 -1.42
C HIS A 93 5.11 -6.94 -0.83
N ASN A 94 6.36 -6.93 -1.29
CA ASN A 94 7.39 -7.85 -0.80
C ASN A 94 7.72 -7.62 0.67
N THR A 95 7.71 -6.37 1.12
CA THR A 95 7.95 -6.04 2.53
C THR A 95 6.89 -6.66 3.43
N LEU A 96 5.63 -6.67 2.99
CA LEU A 96 4.56 -7.27 3.76
C LEU A 96 4.59 -8.80 3.73
N LEU A 97 4.97 -9.39 2.59
CA LEU A 97 5.09 -10.84 2.47
C LEU A 97 6.30 -11.41 3.23
N HIS A 98 7.37 -10.62 3.30
CA HIS A 98 8.61 -10.98 3.99
C HIS A 98 8.81 -10.01 5.14
N ALA A 99 8.04 -10.18 6.19
CA ALA A 99 7.95 -9.24 7.29
C ALA A 99 9.33 -8.83 7.81
N PRO A 100 9.60 -7.51 7.89
CA PRO A 100 10.87 -7.01 8.42
C PRO A 100 10.94 -7.20 9.92
N SER A 101 12.14 -7.16 10.46
CA SER A 101 12.30 -7.03 11.89
C SER A 101 11.93 -5.62 12.32
N ILE A 102 11.28 -5.51 13.46
CA ILE A 102 10.86 -4.21 14.01
C ILE A 102 11.52 -4.06 15.37
N GLU A 103 12.40 -3.06 15.48
CA GLU A 103 13.02 -2.71 16.75
C GLU A 103 12.33 -1.48 17.30
N THR A 104 11.94 -1.53 18.57
CA THR A 104 11.26 -0.43 19.23
C THR A 104 12.07 0.00 20.45
N VAL A 105 12.41 1.28 20.52
CA VAL A 105 13.23 1.83 21.59
C VAL A 105 12.50 3.05 22.17
N VAL A 106 12.46 3.12 23.49
CA VAL A 106 11.96 4.30 24.20
C VAL A 106 13.16 5.00 24.85
N ARG A 107 13.30 6.29 24.60
CA ARG A 107 14.38 7.10 25.18
C ARG A 107 13.77 8.18 26.06
N THR A 108 14.35 8.36 27.26
CA THR A 108 13.94 9.39 28.19
C THR A 108 14.80 10.65 28.08
N HIS A 109 15.92 10.57 27.37
CA HIS A 109 16.74 11.72 27.02
C HIS A 109 16.68 11.98 25.53
N VAL A 110 16.50 13.24 25.14
CA VAL A 110 16.52 13.64 23.74
C VAL A 110 17.93 14.15 23.42
N GLU A 111 18.67 13.38 22.64
CA GLU A 111 19.93 13.84 22.05
C GLU A 111 19.65 14.42 20.67
N ALA A 112 20.51 15.33 20.21
CA ALA A 112 20.43 15.83 18.86
C ALA A 112 20.57 14.66 17.89
N LEU A 113 19.55 14.43 17.05
CA LEU A 113 19.58 13.37 16.06
C LEU A 113 20.14 13.88 14.76
N ALA A 114 21.18 13.24 14.28
CA ALA A 114 21.66 13.45 12.92
C ALA A 114 20.68 12.76 11.95
N ARG A 115 20.22 13.52 11.00
CA ARG A 115 19.31 12.99 10.01
C ARG A 115 19.86 13.13 8.63
#